data_84dd3981c47686c0645f0dde2d46cad4
#
_entry.id   84dd3981c47686c0645f0dde2d46cad4
#
_cell.length_a   1.000
_cell.length_b   1.000
_cell.length_c   1.000
_cell.angle_alpha   90.00
_cell.angle_beta   90.00
_cell.angle_gamma   90.00
#
_symmetry.space_group_name_H-M   'P 1'
#
loop_
_entity.id
_entity.type
_entity.pdbx_description
1 polymer ?
#
loop_
_entity_poly.entity_id
_entity_poly.type
_entity_poly.pdbx_seq_one_letter_code
_entity_poly.pdbx_strand_id
1 'polypeptide(L)'
;SDEDDYVPLAQVTKKGKTPSKATKSNCKETYTIKQELRPPRNTQYSARSLYEQILESSIDLDPDYQRDVVWPETKQIGLIDSIFRNYYIPPVIFCDTTDDGTETRTCIDGKQRLTSIQKVTGKKYWYKQAGATKRMCLPKSIRQAFANKQIVCVEYDNIPDDQEREIFQRVQLGVALTPAGESLILSIPYTQRMSAITGPWPTFIREIQSEVLGEEGFGASLDWGQTRGRDFQGLVSIVFMIEKLPAFATPVSPALDKWLQRTTAVPAQLRKEVLDTFRIFMTLTKDKKYNAPFHKPSRISPIEFVMIGVLIYSHRTNLSYTQLSSAVEQMRADVRAREKDVRTNTRVTKSLFQFI
;
A
#
# COMPACT_ATOMS: atom_id res chain seq x y z
N SER A 1 39.59 14.75 18.36
CA SER A 1 38.70 15.67 19.04
C SER A 1 38.44 16.83 18.11
N ASP A 2 37.40 16.72 17.31
CA ASP A 2 36.89 17.76 16.42
C ASP A 2 35.60 18.26 17.06
N GLU A 3 35.68 19.46 17.66
CA GLU A 3 34.53 20.21 18.11
C GLU A 3 33.99 21.00 16.91
N ASP A 4 32.84 20.66 16.42
CA ASP A 4 32.10 21.41 15.40
C ASP A 4 31.56 22.71 15.98
N ASP A 5 32.15 23.85 15.55
CA ASP A 5 31.71 25.21 15.86
C ASP A 5 30.32 25.49 15.24
N TYR A 6 29.27 25.34 16.05
CA TYR A 6 27.92 25.78 15.72
C TYR A 6 27.80 27.31 15.93
N VAL A 7 27.68 28.08 14.83
CA VAL A 7 27.42 29.52 14.86
C VAL A 7 25.95 29.83 14.61
N PRO A 8 25.21 30.41 15.56
CA PRO A 8 23.81 30.78 15.35
C PRO A 8 23.65 31.93 14.35
N LEU A 9 22.69 31.84 13.47
CA LEU A 9 22.34 32.76 12.37
C LEU A 9 22.11 34.23 12.76
N ALA A 10 21.95 34.54 14.05
CA ALA A 10 21.64 35.90 14.55
C ALA A 10 22.85 36.82 14.66
N GLN A 11 24.11 36.37 14.42
CA GLN A 11 25.32 37.18 14.63
C GLN A 11 26.00 37.72 13.36
N VAL A 12 25.37 37.58 12.17
CA VAL A 12 25.99 37.96 10.88
C VAL A 12 25.65 39.40 10.43
N THR A 13 25.00 40.20 11.24
CA THR A 13 24.79 41.62 10.88
C THR A 13 25.56 42.54 11.80
N LYS A 14 26.75 42.94 11.42
CA LYS A 14 27.40 44.26 11.53
C LYS A 14 28.91 44.18 11.54
N LYS A 15 29.54 44.55 10.42
CA LYS A 15 30.71 45.47 10.37
C LYS A 15 31.04 45.79 8.92
N GLY A 16 30.96 47.06 8.61
CA GLY A 16 31.29 47.60 7.31
C GLY A 16 32.73 48.04 7.16
N LYS A 17 33.06 48.44 5.90
CA LYS A 17 34.20 49.19 5.32
C LYS A 17 35.15 48.27 4.55
N THR A 18 35.51 48.51 3.34
CA THR A 18 35.55 49.51 2.27
C THR A 18 36.08 48.82 1.00
N PRO A 19 35.99 49.32 -0.22
CA PRO A 19 35.96 48.50 -1.43
C PRO A 19 37.39 48.25 -1.98
N SER A 20 37.67 47.00 -2.30
CA SER A 20 38.73 46.63 -3.24
C SER A 20 38.09 45.96 -4.46
N LYS A 21 38.51 46.36 -5.64
CA LYS A 21 38.08 45.86 -6.93
C LYS A 21 38.14 44.33 -6.97
N ALA A 22 37.02 43.68 -7.01
CA ALA A 22 36.90 42.26 -7.22
C ALA A 22 36.28 41.97 -8.58
N THR A 23 36.98 41.18 -9.33
CA THR A 23 36.59 40.47 -10.53
C THR A 23 35.20 39.86 -10.39
N LYS A 24 34.28 40.18 -11.32
CA LYS A 24 32.95 39.59 -11.40
C LYS A 24 33.07 38.12 -11.77
N SER A 25 33.00 37.22 -10.81
CA SER A 25 32.59 35.85 -11.06
C SER A 25 31.05 35.76 -11.00
N ASN A 26 30.44 35.57 -12.15
CA ASN A 26 29.00 35.37 -12.32
C ASN A 26 28.64 33.97 -11.82
N CYS A 27 28.41 33.80 -10.54
CA CYS A 27 27.82 32.60 -10.00
C CYS A 27 26.38 32.90 -9.60
N LYS A 28 25.49 32.97 -10.60
CA LYS A 28 24.05 32.85 -10.40
C LYS A 28 23.68 31.37 -10.58
N GLU A 29 24.13 30.53 -9.67
CA GLU A 29 23.42 29.27 -9.46
C GLU A 29 22.18 29.57 -8.67
N THR A 30 21.06 29.85 -9.38
CA THR A 30 19.74 29.86 -8.79
C THR A 30 19.41 28.41 -8.47
N TYR A 31 19.57 28.01 -7.20
CA TYR A 31 19.07 26.73 -6.71
C TYR A 31 17.55 26.72 -6.89
N THR A 32 17.05 25.79 -7.71
CA THR A 32 15.63 25.59 -7.93
C THR A 32 15.22 24.27 -7.30
N ILE A 33 14.25 24.31 -6.40
CA ILE A 33 13.66 23.11 -5.83
C ILE A 33 12.93 22.37 -6.96
N LYS A 34 13.37 21.14 -7.24
CA LYS A 34 12.70 20.32 -8.27
C LYS A 34 11.47 19.65 -7.68
N GLN A 35 10.38 19.59 -8.44
CA GLN A 35 9.12 18.93 -8.07
C GLN A 35 8.49 19.48 -6.77
N GLU A 36 8.59 20.78 -6.56
CA GLU A 36 7.91 21.46 -5.47
C GLU A 36 6.40 21.41 -5.69
N LEU A 37 5.66 20.91 -4.69
CA LEU A 37 4.21 20.94 -4.66
C LEU A 37 3.71 22.35 -4.30
N ARG A 38 2.51 22.70 -4.77
CA ARG A 38 1.83 23.88 -4.24
C ARG A 38 1.54 23.66 -2.75
N PRO A 39 1.64 24.70 -1.90
CA PRO A 39 1.30 24.59 -0.51
C PRO A 39 -0.14 24.08 -0.33
N PRO A 40 -0.36 23.05 0.52
CA PRO A 40 -1.70 22.54 0.77
C PRO A 40 -2.52 23.53 1.60
N ARG A 41 -3.85 23.46 1.46
CA ARG A 41 -4.78 24.18 2.33
C ARG A 41 -5.03 23.37 3.61
N ASN A 42 -5.07 24.06 4.73
CA ASN A 42 -5.48 23.48 6.01
C ASN A 42 -6.95 23.88 6.28
N THR A 43 -7.81 22.89 6.33
CA THR A 43 -9.25 23.07 6.53
C THR A 43 -9.74 22.27 7.73
N GLN A 44 -10.95 22.57 8.18
CA GLN A 44 -11.60 21.81 9.23
C GLN A 44 -13.04 21.51 8.81
N TYR A 45 -13.40 20.24 8.86
CA TYR A 45 -14.76 19.79 8.57
C TYR A 45 -15.38 19.16 9.80
N SER A 46 -16.68 19.36 9.98
CA SER A 46 -17.40 18.63 11.00
C SER A 46 -17.46 17.14 10.68
N ALA A 47 -17.48 16.28 11.68
CA ALA A 47 -17.64 14.84 11.48
C ALA A 47 -18.90 14.51 10.66
N ARG A 48 -19.95 15.31 10.79
CA ARG A 48 -21.17 15.20 10.00
C ARG A 48 -20.94 15.54 8.53
N SER A 49 -20.28 16.65 8.23
CA SER A 49 -20.00 17.07 6.86
C SER A 49 -19.16 16.04 6.12
N LEU A 50 -18.12 15.49 6.78
CA LEU A 50 -17.31 14.41 6.19
C LEU A 50 -18.14 13.14 5.92
N TYR A 51 -19.06 12.80 6.84
CA TYR A 51 -19.97 11.68 6.64
C TYR A 51 -20.90 11.89 5.43
N GLU A 52 -21.49 13.09 5.29
CA GLU A 52 -22.36 13.44 4.17
C GLU A 52 -21.60 13.37 2.83
N GLN A 53 -20.41 13.94 2.76
CA GLN A 53 -19.56 13.88 1.56
C GLN A 53 -19.16 12.45 1.15
N ILE A 54 -18.93 11.56 2.13
CA ILE A 54 -18.68 10.14 1.84
C ILE A 54 -19.93 9.46 1.29
N LEU A 55 -21.12 9.76 1.82
CA LEU A 55 -22.38 9.20 1.31
C LEU A 55 -22.71 9.66 -0.11
N GLU A 56 -22.38 10.90 -0.42
CA GLU A 56 -22.59 11.52 -1.74
C GLU A 56 -21.52 11.09 -2.76
N SER A 57 -20.58 10.23 -2.36
CA SER A 57 -19.44 9.80 -3.19
C SER A 57 -18.54 10.96 -3.65
N SER A 58 -18.61 12.10 -2.96
CA SER A 58 -17.71 13.24 -3.20
C SER A 58 -16.30 13.00 -2.64
N ILE A 59 -16.15 12.01 -1.74
CA ILE A 59 -14.87 11.55 -1.21
C ILE A 59 -14.64 10.11 -1.67
N ASP A 60 -13.59 9.90 -2.47
CA ASP A 60 -13.08 8.57 -2.79
C ASP A 60 -12.20 8.05 -1.64
N LEU A 61 -12.63 6.97 -1.01
CA LEU A 61 -11.89 6.29 0.05
C LEU A 61 -11.03 5.15 -0.46
N ASP A 62 -11.15 4.76 -1.72
CA ASP A 62 -10.57 3.55 -2.28
C ASP A 62 -9.65 3.79 -3.49
N PRO A 63 -8.71 4.77 -3.43
CA PRO A 63 -7.75 4.91 -4.51
C PRO A 63 -6.94 3.63 -4.70
N ASP A 64 -6.52 3.34 -5.92
CA ASP A 64 -5.89 2.09 -6.35
C ASP A 64 -4.72 1.61 -5.49
N TYR A 65 -4.03 2.53 -4.83
CA TYR A 65 -2.88 2.24 -3.97
C TYR A 65 -3.25 2.00 -2.50
N GLN A 66 -4.51 2.26 -2.10
CA GLN A 66 -5.00 2.09 -0.72
C GLN A 66 -6.06 0.99 -0.63
N ARG A 67 -5.67 -0.28 -0.62
CA ARG A 67 -6.65 -1.35 -0.44
C ARG A 67 -6.87 -1.72 1.02
N ASP A 68 -8.12 -2.06 1.30
CA ASP A 68 -8.77 -2.61 2.49
C ASP A 68 -7.88 -3.01 3.67
N VAL A 69 -7.53 -2.05 4.50
CA VAL A 69 -7.16 -2.34 5.87
C VAL A 69 -8.27 -1.84 6.78
N VAL A 70 -9.23 -2.69 7.09
CA VAL A 70 -10.26 -2.35 8.07
C VAL A 70 -9.67 -2.49 9.47
N TRP A 71 -9.60 -1.39 10.21
CA TRP A 71 -9.20 -1.44 11.62
C TRP A 71 -10.12 -2.36 12.41
N PRO A 72 -9.59 -3.19 13.34
CA PRO A 72 -10.41 -3.91 14.29
C PRO A 72 -11.33 -2.94 15.06
N GLU A 73 -12.51 -3.41 15.45
CA GLU A 73 -13.52 -2.62 16.15
C GLU A 73 -12.93 -1.86 17.36
N THR A 74 -12.00 -2.48 18.08
CA THR A 74 -11.31 -1.86 19.24
C THR A 74 -10.54 -0.60 18.87
N LYS A 75 -9.83 -0.57 17.72
CA LYS A 75 -9.12 0.63 17.24
C LYS A 75 -10.11 1.71 16.78
N GLN A 76 -11.19 1.31 16.10
CA GLN A 76 -12.24 2.25 15.68
C GLN A 76 -12.88 2.93 16.90
N ILE A 77 -13.22 2.16 17.94
CA ILE A 77 -13.76 2.69 19.21
C ILE A 77 -12.75 3.64 19.86
N GLY A 78 -11.46 3.27 19.91
CA GLY A 78 -10.42 4.13 20.49
C GLY A 78 -10.27 5.47 19.75
N LEU A 79 -10.41 5.50 18.43
CA LEU A 79 -10.45 6.75 17.67
C LEU A 79 -11.66 7.60 18.03
N ILE A 80 -12.85 7.01 18.08
CA ILE A 80 -14.09 7.72 18.42
C ILE A 80 -14.03 8.29 19.84
N ASP A 81 -13.49 7.53 20.80
CA ASP A 81 -13.23 8.01 22.16
C ASP A 81 -12.25 9.20 22.17
N SER A 82 -11.18 9.14 21.37
CA SER A 82 -10.22 10.24 21.22
C SER A 82 -10.87 11.51 20.67
N ILE A 83 -11.74 11.37 19.66
CA ILE A 83 -12.49 12.52 19.09
C ILE A 83 -13.43 13.11 20.16
N PHE A 84 -14.16 12.30 20.92
CA PHE A 84 -15.03 12.77 21.98
C PHE A 84 -14.27 13.54 23.05
N ARG A 85 -13.11 13.04 23.46
CA ARG A 85 -12.28 13.61 24.53
C ARG A 85 -11.34 14.72 24.07
N ASN A 86 -11.38 15.10 22.79
CA ASN A 86 -10.49 16.09 22.18
C ASN A 86 -8.99 15.72 22.26
N TYR A 87 -8.66 14.43 22.26
CA TYR A 87 -7.29 14.03 22.07
C TYR A 87 -6.85 14.32 20.63
N TYR A 88 -5.55 14.55 20.47
CA TYR A 88 -4.96 14.77 19.15
C TYR A 88 -5.19 13.56 18.24
N ILE A 89 -5.67 13.84 17.03
CA ILE A 89 -5.73 12.89 15.92
C ILE A 89 -4.98 13.48 14.72
N PRO A 90 -4.21 12.68 13.96
CA PRO A 90 -3.54 13.17 12.77
C PRO A 90 -4.54 13.71 11.75
N PRO A 91 -4.19 14.76 10.99
CA PRO A 91 -5.03 15.30 9.92
C PRO A 91 -5.36 14.26 8.86
N VAL A 92 -6.56 14.35 8.27
CA VAL A 92 -6.89 13.63 7.05
C VAL A 92 -6.28 14.38 5.87
N ILE A 93 -5.71 13.67 4.89
CA ILE A 93 -5.07 14.28 3.72
C ILE A 93 -5.88 13.93 2.48
N PHE A 94 -6.25 14.95 1.72
CA PHE A 94 -7.00 14.84 0.48
C PHE A 94 -6.22 15.40 -0.72
N CYS A 95 -6.52 14.85 -1.89
CA CYS A 95 -6.27 15.46 -3.18
C CYS A 95 -7.63 15.87 -3.76
N ASP A 96 -7.82 17.15 -4.01
CA ASP A 96 -8.99 17.68 -4.69
C ASP A 96 -8.70 17.70 -6.21
N THR A 97 -9.50 17.01 -7.01
CA THR A 97 -9.43 16.99 -8.45
C THR A 97 -10.73 17.53 -9.03
N THR A 98 -10.62 18.34 -10.07
CA THR A 98 -11.77 18.83 -10.82
C THR A 98 -11.72 18.22 -12.21
N ASP A 99 -12.63 17.31 -12.50
CA ASP A 99 -12.78 16.65 -13.79
C ASP A 99 -14.16 16.99 -14.36
N ASP A 100 -14.20 17.55 -15.57
CA ASP A 100 -15.44 17.97 -16.26
C ASP A 100 -16.43 18.79 -15.39
N GLY A 101 -15.91 19.64 -14.50
CA GLY A 101 -16.72 20.47 -13.60
C GLY A 101 -17.27 19.76 -12.37
N THR A 102 -16.91 18.51 -12.16
CA THR A 102 -17.22 17.75 -10.94
C THR A 102 -15.99 17.75 -10.02
N GLU A 103 -16.15 18.28 -8.82
CA GLU A 103 -15.10 18.21 -7.77
C GLU A 103 -15.17 16.86 -7.08
N THR A 104 -14.09 16.11 -7.15
CA THR A 104 -13.90 14.85 -6.43
C THR A 104 -12.70 14.96 -5.52
N ARG A 105 -12.76 14.28 -4.36
CA ARG A 105 -11.71 14.24 -3.34
C ARG A 105 -11.19 12.85 -3.18
N THR A 106 -9.93 12.64 -3.43
CA THR A 106 -9.27 11.37 -3.14
C THR A 106 -8.64 11.41 -1.75
N CYS A 107 -8.94 10.44 -0.90
CA CYS A 107 -8.35 10.34 0.43
C CYS A 107 -6.94 9.74 0.35
N ILE A 108 -5.89 10.57 0.43
CA ILE A 108 -4.49 10.12 0.44
C ILE A 108 -4.12 9.44 1.76
N ASP A 109 -4.52 10.04 2.90
CA ASP A 109 -4.34 9.42 4.22
C ASP A 109 -5.51 9.75 5.14
N GLY A 110 -5.92 8.77 5.91
CA GLY A 110 -7.04 8.91 6.84
C GLY A 110 -8.24 8.04 6.54
N LYS A 111 -8.20 7.16 5.52
CA LYS A 111 -9.27 6.21 5.17
C LYS A 111 -9.86 5.52 6.40
N GLN A 112 -9.02 4.98 7.29
CA GLN A 112 -9.48 4.27 8.49
C GLN A 112 -10.18 5.19 9.49
N ARG A 113 -9.73 6.44 9.58
CA ARG A 113 -10.37 7.48 10.42
C ARG A 113 -11.74 7.84 9.87
N LEU A 114 -11.83 8.11 8.57
CA LEU A 114 -13.09 8.42 7.88
C LEU A 114 -14.07 7.25 7.93
N THR A 115 -13.61 6.02 7.66
CA THR A 115 -14.45 4.80 7.76
C THR A 115 -14.98 4.61 9.19
N SER A 116 -14.19 4.92 10.22
CA SER A 116 -14.64 4.82 11.61
C SER A 116 -15.72 5.87 11.93
N ILE A 117 -15.55 7.10 11.46
CA ILE A 117 -16.55 8.18 11.58
C ILE A 117 -17.82 7.79 10.83
N GLN A 118 -17.72 7.29 9.61
CA GLN A 118 -18.83 6.83 8.79
C GLN A 118 -19.63 5.72 9.49
N LYS A 119 -18.97 4.72 10.03
CA LYS A 119 -19.62 3.59 10.70
C LYS A 119 -20.37 4.01 11.96
N VAL A 120 -19.81 4.92 12.76
CA VAL A 120 -20.46 5.42 13.97
C VAL A 120 -21.65 6.28 13.60
N THR A 121 -21.50 7.19 12.67
CA THR A 121 -22.56 8.11 12.23
C THR A 121 -23.70 7.36 11.53
N GLY A 122 -23.38 6.45 10.59
CA GLY A 122 -24.36 5.66 9.84
C GLY A 122 -25.11 4.62 10.66
N LYS A 123 -24.54 4.13 11.76
CA LYS A 123 -25.16 3.14 12.65
C LYS A 123 -25.87 3.75 13.85
N LYS A 124 -26.36 4.98 13.76
CA LYS A 124 -27.06 5.69 14.84
C LYS A 124 -26.26 5.79 16.15
N TYR A 125 -24.90 5.84 16.08
CA TYR A 125 -24.01 6.03 17.24
C TYR A 125 -24.28 5.03 18.38
N TRP A 126 -24.02 3.75 18.11
CA TRP A 126 -24.18 2.70 19.11
C TRP A 126 -23.03 2.69 20.14
N TYR A 127 -23.35 2.36 21.39
CA TYR A 127 -22.35 2.02 22.39
C TYR A 127 -22.73 0.73 23.13
N LYS A 128 -21.74 0.05 23.70
CA LYS A 128 -21.93 -1.08 24.61
C LYS A 128 -21.50 -0.67 26.01
N GLN A 129 -22.34 -0.90 26.99
CA GLN A 129 -21.96 -0.81 28.39
C GLN A 129 -21.24 -2.11 28.80
N ALA A 130 -20.28 -2.04 29.71
CA ALA A 130 -19.59 -3.20 30.22
C ALA A 130 -20.61 -4.22 30.79
N GLY A 131 -20.56 -5.49 30.35
CA GLY A 131 -21.49 -6.55 30.74
C GLY A 131 -22.83 -6.59 29.99
N ALA A 132 -23.15 -5.61 29.10
CA ALA A 132 -24.37 -5.63 28.34
C ALA A 132 -24.21 -6.36 26.99
N THR A 133 -25.16 -7.24 26.67
CA THR A 133 -25.21 -7.95 25.38
C THR A 133 -25.89 -7.09 24.29
N LYS A 134 -26.68 -6.09 24.68
CA LYS A 134 -27.45 -5.24 23.77
C LYS A 134 -26.74 -3.93 23.46
N ARG A 135 -26.66 -3.57 22.19
CA ARG A 135 -26.18 -2.26 21.76
C ARG A 135 -27.21 -1.19 22.09
N MET A 136 -26.78 -0.10 22.68
CA MET A 136 -27.65 1.04 23.05
C MET A 136 -27.30 2.25 22.20
N CYS A 137 -28.31 3.04 21.80
CA CYS A 137 -28.07 4.31 21.11
C CYS A 137 -27.53 5.36 22.07
N LEU A 138 -26.55 6.13 21.62
CA LEU A 138 -26.10 7.32 22.34
C LEU A 138 -27.25 8.35 22.47
N PRO A 139 -27.36 9.07 23.58
CA PRO A 139 -28.29 10.20 23.76
C PRO A 139 -28.15 11.21 22.60
N LYS A 140 -29.27 11.88 22.27
CA LYS A 140 -29.31 12.84 21.14
C LYS A 140 -28.26 13.95 21.30
N SER A 141 -28.08 14.49 22.53
CA SER A 141 -27.09 15.51 22.83
C SER A 141 -25.67 15.08 22.54
N ILE A 142 -25.30 13.84 22.90
CA ILE A 142 -23.97 13.27 22.65
C ILE A 142 -23.75 13.06 21.15
N ARG A 143 -24.74 12.54 20.42
CA ARG A 143 -24.68 12.40 18.97
C ARG A 143 -24.48 13.75 18.27
N GLN A 144 -25.17 14.78 18.70
CA GLN A 144 -25.06 16.12 18.15
C GLN A 144 -23.69 16.75 18.48
N ALA A 145 -23.18 16.53 19.70
CA ALA A 145 -21.83 16.95 20.05
C ALA A 145 -20.77 16.29 19.18
N PHE A 146 -20.90 14.99 18.88
CA PHE A 146 -19.99 14.29 17.96
C PHE A 146 -20.09 14.81 16.53
N ALA A 147 -21.31 14.98 16.02
CA ALA A 147 -21.55 15.48 14.67
C ALA A 147 -20.86 16.83 14.39
N ASN A 148 -20.72 17.67 15.43
CA ASN A 148 -20.09 18.98 15.34
C ASN A 148 -18.57 18.96 15.62
N LYS A 149 -17.98 17.81 15.97
CA LYS A 149 -16.52 17.72 16.19
C LYS A 149 -15.77 18.05 14.90
N GLN A 150 -14.80 18.95 15.01
CA GLN A 150 -13.99 19.39 13.90
C GLN A 150 -12.83 18.42 13.70
N ILE A 151 -12.67 17.97 12.45
CA ILE A 151 -11.59 17.11 11.99
C ILE A 151 -10.69 17.98 11.10
N VAL A 152 -9.42 18.05 11.44
CA VAL A 152 -8.43 18.77 10.64
C VAL A 152 -8.15 18.00 9.36
N CYS A 153 -8.18 18.72 8.24
CA CYS A 153 -7.88 18.18 6.91
C CYS A 153 -6.81 19.02 6.23
N VAL A 154 -5.99 18.35 5.41
CA VAL A 154 -4.97 18.96 4.56
C VAL A 154 -5.35 18.64 3.13
N GLU A 155 -5.52 19.64 2.30
CA GLU A 155 -6.03 19.53 0.94
C GLU A 155 -4.99 20.00 -0.07
N TYR A 156 -4.65 19.13 -1.03
CA TYR A 156 -3.82 19.45 -2.18
C TYR A 156 -4.71 19.64 -3.40
N ASP A 157 -4.49 20.71 -4.15
CA ASP A 157 -5.27 21.02 -5.35
C ASP A 157 -4.60 20.38 -6.58
N ASN A 158 -5.33 19.50 -7.26
CA ASN A 158 -5.05 19.03 -8.61
C ASN A 158 -3.60 18.59 -8.84
N ILE A 159 -3.11 17.68 -8.01
CA ILE A 159 -1.79 17.08 -8.13
C ILE A 159 -1.85 15.81 -8.99
N PRO A 160 -0.80 15.50 -9.77
CA PRO A 160 -0.72 14.25 -10.54
C PRO A 160 -0.68 13.01 -9.64
N ASP A 161 -1.16 11.88 -10.15
CA ASP A 161 -1.23 10.59 -9.43
C ASP A 161 0.10 10.13 -8.85
N ASP A 162 1.22 10.41 -9.52
CA ASP A 162 2.55 10.07 -9.05
C ASP A 162 2.93 10.89 -7.81
N GLN A 163 2.57 12.15 -7.75
CA GLN A 163 2.78 13.02 -6.59
C GLN A 163 1.84 12.67 -5.44
N GLU A 164 0.59 12.30 -5.73
CA GLU A 164 -0.36 11.80 -4.74
C GLU A 164 0.19 10.54 -4.04
N ARG A 165 0.69 9.59 -4.82
CA ARG A 165 1.34 8.39 -4.31
C ARG A 165 2.61 8.69 -3.52
N GLU A 166 3.38 9.69 -3.94
CA GLU A 166 4.57 10.13 -3.20
C GLU A 166 4.20 10.74 -1.85
N ILE A 167 3.15 11.55 -1.75
CA ILE A 167 2.62 12.05 -0.47
C ILE A 167 2.23 10.87 0.42
N PHE A 168 1.43 9.93 -0.10
CA PHE A 168 1.04 8.73 0.63
C PHE A 168 2.26 7.98 1.15
N GLN A 169 3.26 7.75 0.30
CA GLN A 169 4.49 7.07 0.68
C GLN A 169 5.24 7.81 1.78
N ARG A 170 5.40 9.13 1.66
CA ARG A 170 6.09 9.97 2.66
C ARG A 170 5.36 9.98 4.00
N VAL A 171 4.04 10.08 4.00
CA VAL A 171 3.23 10.00 5.22
C VAL A 171 3.35 8.62 5.86
N GLN A 172 3.31 7.56 5.06
CA GLN A 172 3.45 6.18 5.52
C GLN A 172 4.87 5.87 6.01
N LEU A 173 5.89 6.45 5.40
CA LEU A 173 7.28 6.31 5.84
C LEU A 173 7.57 7.11 7.12
N GLY A 174 6.61 7.94 7.58
CA GLY A 174 6.86 8.82 8.71
C GLY A 174 8.09 9.69 8.47
N VAL A 175 8.26 10.25 7.26
CA VAL A 175 9.31 11.23 6.96
C VAL A 175 8.98 12.51 7.73
N ALA A 176 8.84 12.35 9.00
CA ALA A 176 8.92 13.37 9.98
C ALA A 176 10.32 13.29 10.55
N LEU A 177 11.19 14.09 10.13
CA LEU A 177 11.94 15.11 10.87
C LEU A 177 12.59 14.67 12.22
N THR A 178 12.48 13.42 12.72
CA THR A 178 13.10 13.03 14.00
C THR A 178 13.51 11.56 14.02
N PRO A 179 14.59 11.19 14.72
CA PRO A 179 15.00 9.81 14.98
C PRO A 179 13.89 8.93 15.63
N ALA A 180 12.88 9.53 16.26
CA ALA A 180 11.70 8.85 16.79
C ALA A 180 10.77 8.31 15.67
N GLY A 181 10.93 8.76 14.42
CA GLY A 181 10.16 8.28 13.26
C GLY A 181 10.46 6.83 12.88
N GLU A 182 11.65 6.30 13.18
CA GLU A 182 11.99 4.90 12.89
C GLU A 182 11.08 3.91 13.61
N SER A 183 10.64 4.23 14.82
CA SER A 183 9.72 3.37 15.58
C SER A 183 8.31 3.35 14.99
N LEU A 184 7.86 4.43 14.34
CA LEU A 184 6.55 4.49 13.66
C LEU A 184 6.57 3.74 12.33
N ILE A 185 7.70 3.76 11.62
CA ILE A 185 7.91 3.02 10.37
C ILE A 185 7.68 1.51 10.57
N LEU A 186 8.05 0.98 11.73
CA LEU A 186 7.84 -0.43 12.09
C LEU A 186 6.37 -0.80 12.29
N SER A 187 5.47 0.18 12.47
CA SER A 187 4.04 -0.06 12.67
C SER A 187 3.24 -0.20 11.37
N ILE A 188 3.80 0.21 10.23
CA ILE A 188 3.15 0.13 8.93
C ILE A 188 3.49 -1.21 8.28
N PRO A 189 2.49 -1.97 7.81
CA PRO A 189 2.76 -3.21 7.11
C PRO A 189 3.68 -2.97 5.90
N TYR A 190 4.74 -3.73 5.81
CA TYR A 190 5.71 -3.68 4.70
C TYR A 190 5.02 -3.71 3.32
N THR A 191 3.97 -4.51 3.19
CA THR A 191 3.17 -4.65 1.97
C THR A 191 2.52 -3.35 1.52
N GLN A 192 2.09 -2.51 2.45
CA GLN A 192 1.46 -1.22 2.15
C GLN A 192 2.48 -0.20 1.66
N ARG A 193 3.69 -0.18 2.25
CA ARG A 193 4.80 0.65 1.77
C ARG A 193 5.24 0.26 0.36
N MET A 194 5.34 -1.04 0.10
CA MET A 194 5.73 -1.57 -1.20
C MET A 194 4.75 -1.17 -2.31
N SER A 195 3.45 -1.19 -2.04
CA SER A 195 2.43 -0.82 -3.03
C SER A 195 2.45 0.67 -3.40
N ALA A 196 3.06 1.53 -2.57
CA ALA A 196 3.19 2.96 -2.83
C ALA A 196 4.41 3.34 -3.70
N ILE A 197 5.34 2.40 -3.97
CA ILE A 197 6.50 2.66 -4.82
C ILE A 197 6.03 2.95 -6.25
N THR A 198 6.62 4.01 -6.87
CA THR A 198 6.36 4.42 -8.25
C THR A 198 7.47 3.98 -9.20
N GLY A 199 7.17 3.87 -10.49
CA GLY A 199 8.15 3.53 -11.50
C GLY A 199 7.66 2.45 -12.49
N PRO A 200 8.46 2.09 -13.51
CA PRO A 200 8.06 1.14 -14.56
C PRO A 200 7.69 -0.24 -14.03
N TRP A 201 8.44 -0.74 -13.04
CA TRP A 201 8.22 -2.07 -12.48
C TRP A 201 6.97 -2.14 -11.58
N PRO A 202 6.76 -1.21 -10.62
CA PRO A 202 5.51 -1.17 -9.88
C PRO A 202 4.27 -0.97 -10.76
N THR A 203 4.36 -0.16 -11.82
CA THR A 203 3.27 0.03 -12.78
C THR A 203 2.92 -1.29 -13.48
N PHE A 204 3.92 -2.05 -13.91
CA PHE A 204 3.69 -3.37 -14.50
C PHE A 204 3.05 -4.35 -13.49
N ILE A 205 3.48 -4.36 -12.24
CA ILE A 205 2.84 -5.20 -11.21
C ILE A 205 1.38 -4.81 -10.98
N ARG A 206 1.04 -3.51 -11.00
CA ARG A 206 -0.35 -3.05 -10.87
C ARG A 206 -1.21 -3.46 -12.07
N GLU A 207 -0.67 -3.46 -13.26
CA GLU A 207 -1.35 -3.99 -14.43
C GLU A 207 -1.70 -5.47 -14.24
N ILE A 208 -0.74 -6.30 -13.83
CA ILE A 208 -1.00 -7.70 -13.49
C ILE A 208 -2.06 -7.79 -12.38
N GLN A 209 -1.93 -6.98 -11.34
CA GLN A 209 -2.87 -6.95 -10.22
C GLN A 209 -4.29 -6.62 -10.68
N SER A 210 -4.45 -5.64 -11.57
CA SER A 210 -5.76 -5.29 -12.15
C SER A 210 -6.36 -6.45 -12.96
N GLU A 211 -5.55 -7.18 -13.73
CA GLU A 211 -6.00 -8.35 -14.51
C GLU A 211 -6.42 -9.51 -13.58
N VAL A 212 -5.59 -9.85 -12.57
CA VAL A 212 -5.85 -11.00 -11.69
C VAL A 212 -6.95 -10.76 -10.63
N LEU A 213 -7.22 -9.49 -10.29
CA LEU A 213 -8.28 -9.10 -9.34
C LEU A 213 -9.54 -8.60 -10.05
N GLY A 214 -9.50 -8.38 -11.37
CA GLY A 214 -10.65 -7.99 -12.18
C GLY A 214 -11.75 -9.04 -12.20
N GLU A 215 -12.86 -8.76 -12.87
CA GLU A 215 -14.01 -9.68 -12.97
C GLU A 215 -13.63 -11.04 -13.54
N GLU A 216 -12.71 -11.05 -14.50
CA GLU A 216 -12.16 -12.28 -15.08
C GLU A 216 -10.89 -12.79 -14.37
N GLY A 217 -10.52 -12.21 -13.24
CA GLY A 217 -9.37 -12.62 -12.43
C GLY A 217 -9.59 -13.92 -11.66
N PHE A 218 -8.81 -14.14 -10.60
CA PHE A 218 -8.96 -15.35 -9.77
C PHE A 218 -10.32 -15.43 -9.06
N GLY A 219 -10.91 -14.29 -8.65
CA GLY A 219 -12.19 -14.24 -7.97
C GLY A 219 -12.27 -15.21 -6.78
N ALA A 220 -13.42 -15.93 -6.67
CA ALA A 220 -13.61 -16.97 -5.66
C ALA A 220 -12.88 -18.29 -5.98
N SER A 221 -12.25 -18.41 -7.16
CA SER A 221 -11.58 -19.64 -7.59
C SER A 221 -10.25 -19.89 -6.88
N LEU A 222 -9.71 -18.88 -6.20
CA LEU A 222 -8.43 -19.00 -5.49
C LEU A 222 -8.43 -18.16 -4.21
N ASP A 223 -8.32 -18.82 -3.04
CA ASP A 223 -8.04 -18.13 -1.76
C ASP A 223 -6.53 -18.12 -1.51
N TRP A 224 -5.87 -16.99 -1.80
CA TRP A 224 -4.42 -16.82 -1.73
C TRP A 224 -3.95 -15.68 -0.81
N GLY A 225 -4.87 -15.15 0.01
CA GLY A 225 -4.54 -14.17 1.03
C GLY A 225 -4.40 -12.74 0.50
N GLN A 226 -5.42 -12.24 -0.16
CA GLN A 226 -5.50 -10.90 -0.75
C GLN A 226 -5.48 -9.74 0.27
N THR A 227 -5.63 -10.02 1.56
CA THR A 227 -5.73 -8.98 2.59
C THR A 227 -4.41 -8.27 2.87
N ARG A 228 -4.47 -6.96 3.15
CA ARG A 228 -3.34 -6.13 3.61
C ARG A 228 -2.21 -5.95 2.59
N GLY A 229 -2.51 -5.87 1.28
CA GLY A 229 -1.50 -5.68 0.23
C GLY A 229 -0.57 -6.90 0.03
N ARG A 230 -0.94 -8.08 0.55
CA ARG A 230 -0.21 -9.33 0.33
C ARG A 230 -0.31 -9.81 -1.11
N ASP A 231 -1.39 -9.44 -1.77
CA ASP A 231 -1.61 -9.65 -3.19
C ASP A 231 -0.50 -8.98 -4.02
N PHE A 232 -0.28 -7.68 -3.85
CA PHE A 232 0.80 -6.97 -4.52
C PHE A 232 2.17 -7.59 -4.22
N GLN A 233 2.47 -7.88 -2.96
CA GLN A 233 3.73 -8.53 -2.56
C GLN A 233 3.90 -9.91 -3.20
N GLY A 234 2.84 -10.70 -3.29
CA GLY A 234 2.85 -12.01 -3.95
C GLY A 234 3.21 -11.88 -5.42
N LEU A 235 2.57 -10.95 -6.14
CA LEU A 235 2.84 -10.68 -7.56
C LEU A 235 4.27 -10.18 -7.79
N VAL A 236 4.74 -9.23 -6.97
CA VAL A 236 6.13 -8.76 -6.99
C VAL A 236 7.10 -9.92 -6.82
N SER A 237 6.84 -10.80 -5.86
CA SER A 237 7.71 -11.95 -5.58
C SER A 237 7.78 -12.92 -6.75
N ILE A 238 6.66 -13.19 -7.43
CA ILE A 238 6.62 -14.03 -8.63
C ILE A 238 7.48 -13.42 -9.73
N VAL A 239 7.24 -12.15 -10.09
CA VAL A 239 7.96 -11.51 -11.21
C VAL A 239 9.44 -11.33 -10.91
N PHE A 240 9.79 -10.99 -9.66
CA PHE A 240 11.17 -10.93 -9.20
C PHE A 240 11.90 -12.27 -9.38
N MET A 241 11.29 -13.37 -8.93
CA MET A 241 11.89 -14.70 -9.06
C MET A 241 12.01 -15.15 -10.53
N ILE A 242 10.99 -14.87 -11.34
CA ILE A 242 11.01 -15.16 -12.79
C ILE A 242 12.17 -14.45 -13.47
N GLU A 243 12.39 -13.16 -13.18
CA GLU A 243 13.51 -12.42 -13.80
C GLU A 243 14.88 -12.97 -13.40
N LYS A 244 14.98 -13.58 -12.23
CA LYS A 244 16.26 -14.15 -11.73
C LYS A 244 16.54 -15.56 -12.22
N LEU A 245 15.57 -16.23 -12.85
CA LEU A 245 15.80 -17.58 -13.37
C LEU A 245 16.99 -17.61 -14.34
N PRO A 246 17.78 -18.70 -14.36
CA PRO A 246 17.65 -19.91 -13.55
C PRO A 246 18.25 -19.80 -12.13
N ALA A 247 18.80 -18.65 -11.74
CA ALA A 247 19.40 -18.47 -10.42
C ALA A 247 18.31 -18.39 -9.33
N PHE A 248 18.56 -19.07 -8.22
CA PHE A 248 17.70 -18.92 -7.04
C PHE A 248 17.89 -17.55 -6.39
N ALA A 249 16.81 -16.85 -6.18
CA ALA A 249 16.79 -15.58 -5.44
C ALA A 249 15.61 -15.56 -4.47
N THR A 250 15.91 -15.39 -3.18
CA THR A 250 14.85 -15.28 -2.17
C THR A 250 14.18 -13.90 -2.24
N PRO A 251 12.85 -13.80 -2.36
CA PRO A 251 12.13 -12.52 -2.41
C PRO A 251 12.02 -11.89 -1.02
N VAL A 252 13.15 -11.43 -0.47
CA VAL A 252 13.19 -10.72 0.81
C VAL A 252 12.94 -9.23 0.63
N SER A 253 12.36 -8.58 1.65
CA SER A 253 11.93 -7.18 1.59
C SER A 253 12.96 -6.20 1.02
N PRO A 254 14.23 -6.16 1.48
CA PRO A 254 15.20 -5.21 0.93
C PRO A 254 15.53 -5.46 -0.55
N ALA A 255 15.51 -6.72 -0.99
CA ALA A 255 15.77 -7.07 -2.38
C ALA A 255 14.60 -6.65 -3.28
N LEU A 256 13.36 -6.84 -2.82
CA LEU A 256 12.17 -6.44 -3.55
C LEU A 256 12.04 -4.91 -3.64
N ASP A 257 12.34 -4.17 -2.57
CA ASP A 257 12.31 -2.69 -2.58
C ASP A 257 13.32 -2.14 -3.61
N LYS A 258 14.57 -2.61 -3.56
CA LYS A 258 15.60 -2.22 -4.53
C LYS A 258 15.21 -2.58 -5.97
N TRP A 259 14.55 -3.72 -6.14
CA TRP A 259 14.11 -4.20 -7.45
C TRP A 259 12.97 -3.33 -8.02
N LEU A 260 11.99 -2.97 -7.19
CA LEU A 260 10.86 -2.12 -7.58
C LEU A 260 11.28 -0.67 -7.92
N GLN A 261 12.31 -0.15 -7.24
CA GLN A 261 12.80 1.22 -7.45
C GLN A 261 13.63 1.40 -8.73
N ARG A 262 13.80 0.35 -9.53
CA ARG A 262 14.53 0.46 -10.80
C ARG A 262 13.78 1.35 -11.79
N THR A 263 14.54 2.24 -12.42
CA THR A 263 14.03 3.18 -13.44
C THR A 263 14.06 2.61 -14.87
N THR A 264 14.71 1.45 -15.05
CA THR A 264 14.77 0.77 -16.35
C THR A 264 13.41 0.24 -16.76
N ALA A 265 13.05 0.39 -18.03
CA ALA A 265 11.81 -0.17 -18.56
C ALA A 265 11.77 -1.70 -18.41
N VAL A 266 10.58 -2.25 -18.20
CA VAL A 266 10.37 -3.69 -18.19
C VAL A 266 10.57 -4.23 -19.62
N PRO A 267 11.43 -5.24 -19.85
CA PRO A 267 11.63 -5.81 -21.17
C PRO A 267 10.32 -6.35 -21.76
N ALA A 268 10.02 -6.00 -23.00
CA ALA A 268 8.75 -6.36 -23.65
C ALA A 268 8.51 -7.87 -23.70
N GLN A 269 9.56 -8.65 -23.91
CA GLN A 269 9.46 -10.11 -23.90
C GLN A 269 9.10 -10.65 -22.52
N LEU A 270 9.76 -10.18 -21.45
CA LEU A 270 9.46 -10.58 -20.07
C LEU A 270 8.00 -10.22 -19.72
N ARG A 271 7.56 -9.00 -20.10
CA ARG A 271 6.18 -8.55 -19.88
C ARG A 271 5.17 -9.49 -20.50
N LYS A 272 5.36 -9.85 -21.78
CA LYS A 272 4.50 -10.80 -22.49
C LYS A 272 4.45 -12.15 -21.79
N GLU A 273 5.61 -12.71 -21.48
CA GLU A 273 5.73 -14.02 -20.86
C GLU A 273 5.11 -14.11 -19.48
N VAL A 274 5.25 -13.06 -18.67
CA VAL A 274 4.64 -12.96 -17.35
C VAL A 274 3.11 -12.87 -17.46
N LEU A 275 2.57 -12.04 -18.35
CA LEU A 275 1.13 -11.95 -18.56
C LEU A 275 0.55 -13.28 -19.04
N ASP A 276 1.20 -13.96 -19.97
CA ASP A 276 0.80 -15.30 -20.42
C ASP A 276 0.81 -16.30 -19.25
N THR A 277 1.79 -16.21 -18.36
CA THR A 277 1.86 -17.05 -17.15
C THR A 277 0.65 -16.84 -16.24
N PHE A 278 0.25 -15.60 -16.00
CA PHE A 278 -0.91 -15.32 -15.17
C PHE A 278 -2.23 -15.77 -15.83
N ARG A 279 -2.36 -15.65 -17.15
CA ARG A 279 -3.51 -16.18 -17.89
C ARG A 279 -3.64 -17.70 -17.75
N ILE A 280 -2.52 -18.42 -17.89
CA ILE A 280 -2.48 -19.88 -17.64
C ILE A 280 -2.86 -20.17 -16.18
N PHE A 281 -2.32 -19.42 -15.23
CA PHE A 281 -2.61 -19.60 -13.81
C PHE A 281 -4.10 -19.42 -13.53
N MET A 282 -4.72 -18.35 -14.04
CA MET A 282 -6.16 -18.11 -13.90
C MET A 282 -6.99 -19.23 -14.55
N THR A 283 -6.61 -19.69 -15.73
CA THR A 283 -7.29 -20.82 -16.40
C THR A 283 -7.24 -22.08 -15.53
N LEU A 284 -6.07 -22.43 -14.99
CA LEU A 284 -5.93 -23.61 -14.14
C LEU A 284 -6.76 -23.54 -12.86
N THR A 285 -6.95 -22.35 -12.30
CA THR A 285 -7.75 -22.18 -11.06
C THR A 285 -9.24 -22.17 -11.30
N LYS A 286 -9.71 -21.69 -12.46
CA LYS A 286 -11.14 -21.56 -12.80
C LYS A 286 -11.73 -22.85 -13.36
N ASP A 287 -10.98 -23.57 -14.18
CA ASP A 287 -11.48 -24.78 -14.83
C ASP A 287 -11.52 -25.95 -13.84
N LYS A 288 -12.72 -26.50 -13.62
CA LYS A 288 -12.96 -27.64 -12.73
C LYS A 288 -12.10 -28.87 -13.03
N LYS A 289 -11.64 -28.99 -14.28
CA LYS A 289 -10.75 -30.07 -14.71
C LYS A 289 -9.36 -29.99 -14.10
N TYR A 290 -8.89 -28.78 -13.80
CA TYR A 290 -7.52 -28.52 -13.37
C TYR A 290 -7.39 -27.93 -11.96
N ASN A 291 -8.50 -27.47 -11.35
CA ASN A 291 -8.45 -26.65 -10.15
C ASN A 291 -8.29 -27.43 -8.83
N ALA A 292 -8.43 -28.75 -8.83
CA ALA A 292 -8.33 -29.57 -7.62
C ALA A 292 -7.07 -29.32 -6.78
N PRO A 293 -5.86 -29.22 -7.36
CA PRO A 293 -4.62 -28.96 -6.61
C PRO A 293 -4.58 -27.61 -5.88
N PHE A 294 -5.41 -26.66 -6.26
CA PHE A 294 -5.43 -25.33 -5.64
C PHE A 294 -6.32 -25.28 -4.38
N HIS A 295 -7.15 -26.29 -4.17
CA HIS A 295 -8.05 -26.38 -3.01
C HIS A 295 -7.69 -27.49 -2.03
N LYS A 296 -6.97 -28.52 -2.49
CA LYS A 296 -6.58 -29.69 -1.68
C LYS A 296 -5.07 -29.73 -1.47
N PRO A 297 -4.60 -30.26 -0.33
CA PRO A 297 -5.31 -30.70 0.87
C PRO A 297 -5.82 -29.54 1.75
N SER A 298 -5.38 -28.32 1.49
CA SER A 298 -5.78 -27.09 2.18
C SER A 298 -5.67 -25.91 1.22
N ARG A 299 -6.11 -24.72 1.66
CA ARG A 299 -5.90 -23.49 0.89
C ARG A 299 -4.41 -23.26 0.60
N ILE A 300 -4.11 -22.49 -0.46
CA ILE A 300 -2.76 -22.14 -0.85
C ILE A 300 -2.15 -21.18 0.17
N SER A 301 -0.94 -21.47 0.63
CA SER A 301 -0.16 -20.53 1.43
C SER A 301 0.47 -19.44 0.53
N PRO A 302 0.84 -18.27 1.08
CA PRO A 302 1.45 -17.20 0.28
C PRO A 302 2.71 -17.64 -0.48
N ILE A 303 3.53 -18.50 0.10
CA ILE A 303 4.73 -19.01 -0.58
C ILE A 303 4.40 -20.02 -1.66
N GLU A 304 3.38 -20.87 -1.46
CA GLU A 304 2.91 -21.79 -2.51
C GLU A 304 2.37 -20.98 -3.70
N PHE A 305 1.63 -19.89 -3.47
CA PHE A 305 1.15 -19.01 -4.53
C PHE A 305 2.31 -18.48 -5.38
N VAL A 306 3.37 -17.98 -4.73
CA VAL A 306 4.56 -17.46 -5.44
C VAL A 306 5.21 -18.57 -6.26
N MET A 307 5.43 -19.73 -5.66
CA MET A 307 6.16 -20.81 -6.33
C MET A 307 5.34 -21.52 -7.42
N ILE A 308 4.01 -21.53 -7.31
CA ILE A 308 3.13 -21.97 -8.42
C ILE A 308 3.29 -21.05 -9.62
N GLY A 309 3.33 -19.72 -9.42
CA GLY A 309 3.59 -18.78 -10.51
C GLY A 309 4.93 -19.03 -11.20
N VAL A 310 5.99 -19.28 -10.43
CA VAL A 310 7.34 -19.60 -10.97
C VAL A 310 7.33 -20.94 -11.71
N LEU A 311 6.68 -21.99 -11.17
CA LEU A 311 6.54 -23.29 -11.81
C LEU A 311 5.81 -23.18 -13.15
N ILE A 312 4.69 -22.47 -13.19
CA ILE A 312 3.94 -22.28 -14.44
C ILE A 312 4.81 -21.55 -15.46
N TYR A 313 5.51 -20.47 -15.07
CA TYR A 313 6.42 -19.76 -15.95
C TYR A 313 7.49 -20.68 -16.54
N SER A 314 8.14 -21.49 -15.71
CA SER A 314 9.25 -22.37 -16.12
C SER A 314 8.81 -23.45 -17.11
N HIS A 315 7.56 -23.90 -17.01
CA HIS A 315 7.08 -25.06 -17.77
C HIS A 315 5.92 -24.77 -18.74
N ARG A 316 5.45 -23.51 -18.86
CA ARG A 316 4.30 -23.12 -19.69
C ARG A 316 4.38 -23.51 -21.15
N THR A 317 5.61 -23.64 -21.69
CA THR A 317 5.83 -24.02 -23.09
C THR A 317 5.98 -25.51 -23.31
N ASN A 318 6.29 -26.27 -22.24
CA ASN A 318 6.67 -27.69 -22.35
C ASN A 318 5.61 -28.63 -21.76
N LEU A 319 4.72 -28.15 -20.90
CA LEU A 319 3.70 -28.93 -20.23
C LEU A 319 2.29 -28.50 -20.65
N SER A 320 1.41 -29.47 -20.85
CA SER A 320 -0.04 -29.22 -21.01
C SER A 320 -0.68 -28.77 -19.69
N TYR A 321 -1.88 -28.21 -19.74
CA TYR A 321 -2.62 -27.77 -18.53
C TYR A 321 -2.85 -28.92 -17.54
N THR A 322 -3.12 -30.13 -18.02
CA THR A 322 -3.24 -31.33 -17.17
C THR A 322 -1.94 -31.62 -16.45
N GLN A 323 -0.81 -31.57 -17.17
CA GLN A 323 0.52 -31.81 -16.59
C GLN A 323 0.94 -30.70 -15.63
N LEU A 324 0.64 -29.43 -15.94
CA LEU A 324 0.87 -28.30 -15.03
C LEU A 324 0.06 -28.44 -13.75
N SER A 325 -1.23 -28.82 -13.83
CA SER A 325 -2.07 -29.09 -12.68
C SER A 325 -1.50 -30.20 -11.81
N SER A 326 -1.06 -31.31 -12.43
CA SER A 326 -0.40 -32.43 -11.72
C SER A 326 0.93 -32.01 -11.09
N ALA A 327 1.74 -31.19 -11.76
CA ALA A 327 2.99 -30.66 -11.21
C ALA A 327 2.75 -29.77 -9.99
N VAL A 328 1.70 -28.93 -10.00
CA VAL A 328 1.30 -28.15 -8.84
C VAL A 328 0.91 -29.06 -7.67
N GLU A 329 0.14 -30.12 -7.92
CA GLU A 329 -0.22 -31.10 -6.89
C GLU A 329 1.00 -31.74 -6.26
N GLN A 330 1.92 -32.22 -7.10
CA GLN A 330 3.16 -32.87 -6.65
C GLN A 330 4.06 -31.92 -5.87
N MET A 331 4.24 -30.69 -6.33
CA MET A 331 5.02 -29.68 -5.63
C MET A 331 4.46 -29.39 -4.24
N ARG A 332 3.13 -29.26 -4.13
CA ARG A 332 2.45 -29.03 -2.84
C ARG A 332 2.54 -30.24 -1.90
N ALA A 333 2.41 -31.44 -2.43
CA ALA A 333 2.58 -32.66 -1.66
C ALA A 333 4.02 -32.82 -1.15
N ASP A 334 5.00 -32.60 -2.00
CA ASP A 334 6.41 -32.70 -1.68
C ASP A 334 6.86 -31.74 -0.58
N VAL A 335 6.52 -30.44 -0.69
CA VAL A 335 6.89 -29.46 0.34
C VAL A 335 6.23 -29.77 1.68
N ARG A 336 4.98 -30.25 1.69
CA ARG A 336 4.24 -30.58 2.92
C ARG A 336 4.73 -31.89 3.57
N ALA A 337 5.34 -32.76 2.80
CA ALA A 337 6.02 -33.95 3.32
C ALA A 337 7.36 -33.60 4.01
N ARG A 338 8.07 -32.60 3.47
CA ARG A 338 9.40 -32.18 3.99
C ARG A 338 9.31 -31.14 5.11
N GLU A 339 8.33 -30.25 5.06
CA GLU A 339 8.23 -29.10 5.95
C GLU A 339 6.96 -29.17 6.81
N LYS A 340 7.14 -29.15 8.13
CA LYS A 340 6.01 -29.19 9.10
C LYS A 340 5.08 -27.96 8.95
N ASP A 341 5.63 -26.83 8.50
CA ASP A 341 4.91 -25.56 8.37
C ASP A 341 5.35 -24.85 7.10
N VAL A 342 4.42 -24.69 6.16
CA VAL A 342 4.67 -24.06 4.85
C VAL A 342 4.45 -22.55 4.97
N ARG A 343 5.45 -21.85 5.50
CA ARG A 343 5.49 -20.38 5.63
C ARG A 343 6.53 -19.77 4.71
N THR A 344 6.39 -18.48 4.45
CA THR A 344 7.38 -17.71 3.68
C THR A 344 8.67 -17.56 4.48
N ASN A 345 9.66 -18.39 4.19
CA ASN A 345 11.02 -18.32 4.68
C ASN A 345 11.99 -18.88 3.63
N THR A 346 13.27 -18.57 3.75
CA THR A 346 14.29 -18.97 2.78
C THR A 346 14.40 -20.49 2.60
N ARG A 347 14.24 -21.26 3.67
CA ARG A 347 14.34 -22.73 3.65
C ARG A 347 13.21 -23.33 2.81
N VAL A 348 11.96 -22.98 3.11
CA VAL A 348 10.78 -23.46 2.39
C VAL A 348 10.81 -22.99 0.93
N THR A 349 11.18 -21.72 0.67
CA THR A 349 11.31 -21.18 -0.68
C THR A 349 12.34 -21.97 -1.49
N LYS A 350 13.50 -22.31 -0.89
CA LYS A 350 14.53 -23.10 -1.54
C LYS A 350 14.07 -24.53 -1.80
N SER A 351 13.36 -25.15 -0.87
CA SER A 351 12.78 -26.49 -1.03
C SER A 351 11.79 -26.55 -2.20
N LEU A 352 10.91 -25.56 -2.31
CA LEU A 352 9.98 -25.45 -3.43
C LEU A 352 10.68 -25.17 -4.76
N PHE A 353 11.72 -24.33 -4.76
CA PHE A 353 12.50 -24.01 -5.96
C PHE A 353 13.29 -25.21 -6.49
N GLN A 354 13.75 -26.10 -5.61
CA GLN A 354 14.43 -27.33 -6.00
C GLN A 354 13.51 -28.34 -6.70
N PHE A 355 12.20 -28.21 -6.49
CA PHE A 355 11.22 -29.05 -7.18
C PHE A 355 10.99 -28.59 -8.62
N ILE A 356 11.08 -27.28 -8.89
CA ILE A 356 10.88 -26.64 -10.20
C ILE A 356 12.07 -26.89 -11.12
#